data_cc1cf1671d748fc60a0f989b8af89b8d
#
_entry.id   cc1cf1671d748fc60a0f989b8af89b8d
#
_cell.length_a   1.000
_cell.length_b   1.000
_cell.length_c   1.000
_cell.angle_alpha   90.00
_cell.angle_beta   90.00
_cell.angle_gamma   90.00
#
_symmetry.space_group_name_H-M   'P 1'
#
loop_
_entity.id
_entity.type
_entity.pdbx_description
1 polymer ?
#
loop_
_entity_poly.entity_id
_entity_poly.type
_entity_poly.pdbx_seq_one_letter_code
_entity_poly.pdbx_strand_id
1 'polypeptide(L)'
;TFWDALKEGTNGIRPMERLDIDEYPTKVTGELQNFDVTEFIEAKEARKMDRFVHYSLVASMEAVKDAGIDIKSIAERAGVWIGSGIGGVETIEKQAKIYFERGHRRVSPFFIPMMIPNMASGQVSIYTGAKGPNNCSVTACASGTNAIGEALRVIERGDADVMIAGGAEAPITNLAFAGFCANKAMSTNHDPETASRPFDEGRDGFVMGEGAGILILEEYEHAVARGAKIYAEVSGYGLTADAYHITAPDPDGDGGARAMAMAIQDAGITPEAVGYINAHGTSTPMNDILETKAIHSVFGEQAKQLVVNSTKSMIGHLLGGAGGVEAIATIKSLQEQTVHPTIHLKQPSEGCDLDYVTEGSRHVEMTYALSNSLGFGGHNASLVFKRYEA
;
A
#
# COMPACT_ATOMS: atom_id res chain seq x y z
N THR A 1 -10.28 5.50 -15.09
CA THR A 1 -9.69 5.71 -13.74
C THR A 1 -8.98 4.46 -13.26
N PHE A 2 -8.20 4.57 -12.17
CA PHE A 2 -7.56 3.42 -11.51
C PHE A 2 -8.60 2.36 -11.09
N TRP A 3 -9.69 2.79 -10.48
CA TRP A 3 -10.74 1.89 -10.04
C TRP A 3 -11.44 1.16 -11.22
N ASP A 4 -11.71 1.86 -12.33
CA ASP A 4 -12.30 1.21 -13.50
C ASP A 4 -11.36 0.14 -14.08
N ALA A 5 -10.05 0.44 -14.16
CA ALA A 5 -9.05 -0.53 -14.61
C ALA A 5 -9.01 -1.78 -13.68
N LEU A 6 -9.13 -1.60 -12.35
CA LEU A 6 -9.22 -2.71 -11.41
C LEU A 6 -10.47 -3.56 -11.66
N LYS A 7 -11.64 -2.93 -11.85
CA LYS A 7 -12.89 -3.65 -12.15
C LYS A 7 -12.82 -4.42 -13.48
N GLU A 8 -12.16 -3.87 -14.47
CA GLU A 8 -11.94 -4.51 -15.77
C GLU A 8 -10.91 -5.64 -15.74
N GLY A 9 -10.18 -5.79 -14.63
CA GLY A 9 -9.07 -6.75 -14.52
C GLY A 9 -7.88 -6.36 -15.41
N THR A 10 -7.66 -5.08 -15.63
CA THR A 10 -6.59 -4.58 -16.48
C THR A 10 -5.22 -4.87 -15.88
N ASN A 11 -4.39 -5.61 -16.59
CA ASN A 11 -3.04 -5.92 -16.16
C ASN A 11 -2.12 -4.69 -16.34
N GLY A 12 -1.57 -4.19 -15.25
CA GLY A 12 -0.59 -3.09 -15.22
C GLY A 12 0.87 -3.56 -15.24
N ILE A 13 1.11 -4.87 -15.15
CA ILE A 13 2.46 -5.43 -15.18
C ILE A 13 2.97 -5.47 -16.62
N ARG A 14 4.23 -5.10 -16.80
CA ARG A 14 4.86 -4.96 -18.11
C ARG A 14 6.31 -5.43 -18.07
N PRO A 15 6.94 -5.70 -19.23
CA PRO A 15 8.39 -5.82 -19.30
C PRO A 15 9.04 -4.56 -18.72
N MET A 16 10.10 -4.75 -17.96
CA MET A 16 10.90 -3.65 -17.40
C MET A 16 11.51 -2.79 -18.52
N GLU A 17 11.28 -1.48 -18.48
CA GLU A 17 11.83 -0.55 -19.48
C GLU A 17 12.87 0.41 -18.90
N ARG A 18 12.79 0.71 -17.61
CA ARG A 18 13.61 1.76 -16.97
C ARG A 18 15.04 1.34 -16.68
N LEU A 19 15.27 0.08 -16.38
CA LEU A 19 16.58 -0.45 -16.02
C LEU A 19 17.10 -1.38 -17.10
N ASP A 20 18.43 -1.43 -17.24
CA ASP A 20 19.08 -2.51 -17.98
C ASP A 20 19.08 -3.77 -17.11
N ILE A 21 18.25 -4.73 -17.47
CA ILE A 21 17.98 -5.94 -16.69
C ILE A 21 18.47 -7.22 -17.34
N ASP A 22 19.35 -7.15 -18.33
CA ASP A 22 19.79 -8.33 -19.08
C ASP A 22 20.37 -9.42 -18.17
N GLU A 23 21.06 -9.04 -17.12
CA GLU A 23 21.67 -9.95 -16.13
C GLU A 23 20.74 -10.34 -14.97
N TYR A 24 19.56 -9.70 -14.82
CA TYR A 24 18.66 -10.00 -13.71
C TYR A 24 17.74 -11.19 -14.03
N PRO A 25 17.41 -12.05 -13.03
CA PRO A 25 16.50 -13.17 -13.22
C PRO A 25 15.04 -12.73 -13.41
N THR A 26 14.68 -11.51 -13.00
CA THR A 26 13.35 -10.91 -13.09
C THR A 26 13.31 -9.90 -14.22
N LYS A 27 12.24 -9.91 -15.03
CA LYS A 27 12.15 -9.10 -16.25
C LYS A 27 10.90 -8.22 -16.33
N VAL A 28 10.03 -8.27 -15.33
CA VAL A 28 8.73 -7.59 -15.35
C VAL A 28 8.51 -6.76 -14.09
N THR A 29 7.76 -5.67 -14.23
CA THR A 29 7.42 -4.74 -13.13
C THR A 29 6.06 -4.08 -13.34
N GLY A 30 5.54 -3.51 -12.26
CA GLY A 30 4.42 -2.55 -12.27
C GLY A 30 4.93 -1.10 -12.26
N GLU A 31 5.63 -0.68 -13.31
CA GLU A 31 6.11 0.70 -13.46
C GLU A 31 4.96 1.68 -13.69
N LEU A 32 5.05 2.87 -13.07
CA LEU A 32 4.19 4.00 -13.44
C LEU A 32 4.59 4.52 -14.84
N GLN A 33 3.61 4.49 -15.73
CA GLN A 33 3.76 4.99 -17.11
C GLN A 33 3.34 6.45 -17.21
N ASN A 34 4.03 7.22 -18.07
CA ASN A 34 3.67 8.60 -18.43
C ASN A 34 3.54 9.55 -17.22
N PHE A 35 4.32 9.32 -16.15
CA PHE A 35 4.35 10.20 -15.00
C PHE A 35 5.46 11.24 -15.12
N ASP A 36 5.08 12.52 -15.22
CA ASP A 36 5.98 13.66 -15.17
C ASP A 36 5.57 14.59 -14.02
N VAL A 37 6.35 14.60 -12.97
CA VAL A 37 6.11 15.45 -11.80
C VAL A 37 6.15 16.95 -12.14
N THR A 38 6.81 17.36 -13.23
CA THR A 38 6.93 18.76 -13.64
C THR A 38 5.62 19.35 -14.15
N GLU A 39 4.62 18.53 -14.43
CA GLU A 39 3.26 19.00 -14.69
C GLU A 39 2.55 19.52 -13.42
N PHE A 40 3.05 19.17 -12.23
CA PHE A 40 2.45 19.51 -10.95
C PHE A 40 3.29 20.48 -10.12
N ILE A 41 4.61 20.41 -10.21
CA ILE A 41 5.55 21.24 -9.45
C ILE A 41 6.69 21.74 -10.33
N GLU A 42 7.33 22.84 -9.91
CA GLU A 42 8.48 23.38 -10.64
C GLU A 42 9.64 22.37 -10.72
N ALA A 43 10.23 22.21 -11.90
CA ALA A 43 11.36 21.32 -12.15
C ALA A 43 12.56 21.55 -11.21
N LYS A 44 12.76 22.77 -10.73
CA LYS A 44 13.81 23.11 -9.76
C LYS A 44 13.54 22.48 -8.39
N GLU A 45 12.29 22.47 -7.95
CA GLU A 45 11.89 21.84 -6.69
C GLU A 45 11.87 20.32 -6.81
N ALA A 46 11.36 19.77 -7.91
CA ALA A 46 11.38 18.34 -8.18
C ALA A 46 12.79 17.72 -8.06
N ARG A 47 13.83 18.44 -8.53
CA ARG A 47 15.22 17.97 -8.43
C ARG A 47 15.79 17.88 -7.00
N LYS A 48 15.08 18.41 -5.99
CA LYS A 48 15.45 18.32 -4.57
C LYS A 48 14.75 17.18 -3.84
N MET A 49 14.00 16.35 -4.55
CA MET A 49 13.19 15.26 -4.02
C MET A 49 13.52 13.95 -4.73
N ASP A 50 13.42 12.84 -4.01
CA ASP A 50 13.43 11.50 -4.62
C ASP A 50 12.06 11.18 -5.23
N ARG A 51 12.00 10.20 -6.08
CA ARG A 51 10.81 9.80 -6.84
C ARG A 51 9.64 9.38 -5.94
N PHE A 52 9.89 8.69 -4.81
CA PHE A 52 8.81 8.32 -3.89
C PHE A 52 8.10 9.55 -3.29
N VAL A 53 8.85 10.64 -3.10
CA VAL A 53 8.29 11.93 -2.68
C VAL A 53 7.45 12.56 -3.79
N HIS A 54 7.87 12.44 -5.06
CA HIS A 54 7.07 12.92 -6.19
C HIS A 54 5.70 12.23 -6.21
N TYR A 55 5.67 10.90 -6.05
CA TYR A 55 4.44 10.13 -6.03
C TYR A 55 3.53 10.55 -4.87
N SER A 56 4.08 10.63 -3.66
CA SER A 56 3.30 11.04 -2.49
C SER A 56 2.75 12.45 -2.60
N LEU A 57 3.53 13.38 -3.15
CA LEU A 57 3.11 14.77 -3.30
C LEU A 57 1.95 14.91 -4.30
N VAL A 58 2.08 14.31 -5.48
CA VAL A 58 1.02 14.37 -6.50
C VAL A 58 -0.26 13.70 -6.01
N ALA A 59 -0.15 12.49 -5.44
CA ALA A 59 -1.30 11.79 -4.87
C ALA A 59 -1.96 12.57 -3.71
N SER A 60 -1.16 13.27 -2.88
CA SER A 60 -1.70 14.13 -1.82
C SER A 60 -2.42 15.36 -2.37
N MET A 61 -1.90 15.98 -3.44
CA MET A 61 -2.56 17.10 -4.11
C MET A 61 -3.91 16.67 -4.69
N GLU A 62 -3.97 15.50 -5.32
CA GLU A 62 -5.21 14.91 -5.83
C GLU A 62 -6.21 14.62 -4.70
N ALA A 63 -5.74 14.01 -3.58
CA ALA A 63 -6.58 13.68 -2.43
C ALA A 63 -7.16 14.94 -1.76
N VAL A 64 -6.36 15.99 -1.55
CA VAL A 64 -6.81 17.28 -1.00
C VAL A 64 -7.84 17.94 -1.91
N LYS A 65 -7.60 17.90 -3.23
CA LYS A 65 -8.54 18.44 -4.22
C LYS A 65 -9.87 17.67 -4.23
N ASP A 66 -9.82 16.34 -4.17
CA ASP A 66 -11.01 15.48 -4.12
C ASP A 66 -11.83 15.70 -2.85
N ALA A 67 -11.14 15.85 -1.71
CA ALA A 67 -11.75 16.16 -0.42
C ALA A 67 -12.41 17.56 -0.38
N GLY A 68 -12.03 18.47 -1.29
CA GLY A 68 -12.56 19.84 -1.34
C GLY A 68 -12.26 20.65 -0.07
N ILE A 69 -11.09 20.41 0.55
CA ILE A 69 -10.69 21.01 1.82
C ILE A 69 -9.54 22.01 1.63
N ASP A 70 -9.66 23.18 2.25
CA ASP A 70 -8.55 24.15 2.35
C ASP A 70 -7.72 23.86 3.60
N ILE A 71 -6.65 23.10 3.43
CA ILE A 71 -5.72 22.71 4.51
C ILE A 71 -5.14 23.94 5.23
N LYS A 72 -4.89 25.04 4.51
CA LYS A 72 -4.31 26.25 5.11
C LYS A 72 -5.23 26.92 6.10
N SER A 73 -6.56 26.81 5.90
CA SER A 73 -7.54 27.38 6.82
C SER A 73 -7.61 26.64 8.18
N ILE A 74 -7.16 25.40 8.21
CA ILE A 74 -7.13 24.53 9.39
C ILE A 74 -5.70 24.01 9.69
N ALA A 75 -4.68 24.74 9.30
CA ALA A 75 -3.30 24.27 9.22
C ALA A 75 -2.80 23.54 10.48
N GLU A 76 -3.06 24.07 11.68
CA GLU A 76 -2.60 23.48 12.94
C GLU A 76 -3.38 22.23 13.34
N ARG A 77 -4.57 22.02 12.77
CA ARG A 77 -5.42 20.85 12.98
C ARG A 77 -5.34 19.83 11.84
N ALA A 78 -4.51 20.09 10.80
CA ALA A 78 -4.25 19.21 9.69
C ALA A 78 -2.85 18.63 9.76
N GLY A 79 -2.73 17.31 9.80
CA GLY A 79 -1.45 16.59 9.87
C GLY A 79 -1.16 15.76 8.62
N VAL A 80 0.04 15.16 8.60
CA VAL A 80 0.49 14.29 7.51
C VAL A 80 1.18 13.04 8.08
N TRP A 81 0.77 11.86 7.61
CA TRP A 81 1.40 10.61 8.00
C TRP A 81 1.49 9.66 6.80
N ILE A 82 2.65 9.60 6.14
CA ILE A 82 2.84 8.81 4.92
C ILE A 82 3.93 7.77 5.16
N GLY A 83 3.59 6.50 4.95
CA GLY A 83 4.50 5.37 5.08
C GLY A 83 5.35 5.16 3.82
N SER A 84 6.60 4.74 4.02
CA SER A 84 7.50 4.27 2.95
C SER A 84 8.45 3.23 3.54
N GLY A 85 8.64 2.11 2.86
CA GLY A 85 9.46 1.01 3.37
C GLY A 85 10.95 1.25 3.24
N ILE A 86 11.40 1.89 2.16
CA ILE A 86 12.82 2.08 1.84
C ILE A 86 13.21 3.53 1.53
N GLY A 87 12.24 4.43 1.39
CA GLY A 87 12.51 5.84 1.10
C GLY A 87 13.26 6.07 -0.20
N GLY A 88 14.18 7.03 -0.22
CA GLY A 88 14.88 7.52 -1.41
C GLY A 88 16.04 6.64 -1.86
N VAL A 89 15.78 5.39 -2.19
CA VAL A 89 16.81 4.43 -2.62
C VAL A 89 17.47 4.83 -3.95
N GLU A 90 16.74 5.46 -4.86
CA GLU A 90 17.31 5.98 -6.11
C GLU A 90 18.34 7.08 -5.83
N THR A 91 18.06 7.95 -4.88
CA THR A 91 18.98 8.98 -4.41
C THR A 91 20.23 8.37 -3.77
N ILE A 92 20.08 7.31 -2.94
CA ILE A 92 21.20 6.59 -2.34
C ILE A 92 22.12 6.03 -3.43
N GLU A 93 21.55 5.33 -4.42
CA GLU A 93 22.30 4.74 -5.53
C GLU A 93 23.08 5.81 -6.32
N LYS A 94 22.41 6.89 -6.71
CA LYS A 94 23.02 7.99 -7.48
C LYS A 94 24.13 8.69 -6.69
N GLN A 95 23.91 9.00 -5.42
CA GLN A 95 24.88 9.74 -4.61
C GLN A 95 26.06 8.88 -4.17
N ALA A 96 25.84 7.58 -3.94
CA ALA A 96 26.93 6.62 -3.70
C ALA A 96 27.88 6.55 -4.90
N LYS A 97 27.32 6.44 -6.13
CA LYS A 97 28.13 6.47 -7.38
C LYS A 97 28.94 7.75 -7.48
N ILE A 98 28.31 8.91 -7.25
CA ILE A 98 29.00 10.21 -7.28
C ILE A 98 30.13 10.26 -6.24
N TYR A 99 29.88 9.77 -5.03
CA TYR A 99 30.89 9.73 -3.97
C TYR A 99 32.11 8.89 -4.36
N PHE A 100 31.91 7.69 -4.88
CA PHE A 100 33.01 6.80 -5.25
C PHE A 100 33.77 7.27 -6.50
N GLU A 101 33.09 7.89 -7.47
CA GLU A 101 33.72 8.36 -8.72
C GLU A 101 34.37 9.75 -8.56
N ARG A 102 33.80 10.65 -7.74
CA ARG A 102 34.13 12.09 -7.73
C ARG A 102 34.48 12.65 -6.34
N GLY A 103 34.33 11.85 -5.30
CA GLY A 103 34.63 12.20 -3.91
C GLY A 103 33.56 13.04 -3.21
N HIS A 104 33.73 13.21 -1.90
CA HIS A 104 32.75 13.80 -0.98
C HIS A 104 32.25 15.22 -1.38
N ARG A 105 33.10 16.02 -2.02
CA ARG A 105 32.74 17.41 -2.42
C ARG A 105 31.72 17.50 -3.53
N ARG A 106 31.38 16.39 -4.19
CA ARG A 106 30.41 16.32 -5.28
C ARG A 106 29.06 15.73 -4.87
N VAL A 107 28.95 15.21 -3.65
CA VAL A 107 27.68 14.75 -3.09
C VAL A 107 26.71 15.94 -2.95
N SER A 108 25.47 15.72 -3.31
CA SER A 108 24.41 16.74 -3.23
C SER A 108 24.19 17.21 -1.79
N PRO A 109 24.03 18.52 -1.53
CA PRO A 109 23.61 19.02 -0.22
C PRO A 109 22.20 18.58 0.16
N PHE A 110 21.39 18.12 -0.80
CA PHE A 110 20.06 17.60 -0.60
C PHE A 110 20.03 16.07 -0.40
N PHE A 111 21.20 15.40 -0.40
CA PHE A 111 21.27 13.95 -0.31
C PHE A 111 20.48 13.39 0.88
N ILE A 112 20.74 13.87 2.07
CA ILE A 112 20.08 13.36 3.28
C ILE A 112 18.56 13.63 3.25
N PRO A 113 18.08 14.89 3.02
CA PRO A 113 16.64 15.13 2.89
C PRO A 113 15.96 14.31 1.79
N MET A 114 16.63 14.02 0.69
CA MET A 114 16.05 13.25 -0.40
C MET A 114 15.90 11.76 -0.07
N MET A 115 16.80 11.20 0.75
CA MET A 115 16.83 9.77 0.99
C MET A 115 15.95 9.30 2.16
N ILE A 116 15.73 10.13 3.18
CA ILE A 116 15.03 9.70 4.40
C ILE A 116 13.51 9.53 4.17
N PRO A 117 12.90 8.42 4.65
CA PRO A 117 11.51 8.08 4.35
C PRO A 117 10.48 9.12 4.81
N ASN A 118 10.74 9.82 5.92
CA ASN A 118 9.82 10.82 6.47
C ASN A 118 9.68 12.07 5.59
N MET A 119 10.49 12.22 4.55
CA MET A 119 10.40 13.38 3.67
C MET A 119 9.21 13.33 2.71
N ALA A 120 8.57 12.20 2.54
CA ALA A 120 7.24 12.16 1.93
C ALA A 120 6.25 13.03 2.72
N SER A 121 6.12 12.77 4.02
CA SER A 121 5.27 13.58 4.91
C SER A 121 5.76 15.03 5.04
N GLY A 122 7.07 15.23 5.16
CA GLY A 122 7.66 16.56 5.27
C GLY A 122 7.37 17.46 4.07
N GLN A 123 7.55 16.95 2.86
CA GLN A 123 7.29 17.70 1.63
C GLN A 123 5.80 17.95 1.41
N VAL A 124 4.96 16.96 1.67
CA VAL A 124 3.49 17.13 1.59
C VAL A 124 3.03 18.22 2.57
N SER A 125 3.55 18.23 3.81
CA SER A 125 3.28 19.29 4.80
C SER A 125 3.67 20.68 4.28
N ILE A 126 4.85 20.82 3.70
CA ILE A 126 5.34 22.09 3.13
C ILE A 126 4.42 22.58 2.01
N TYR A 127 4.03 21.69 1.09
CA TYR A 127 3.21 22.06 -0.07
C TYR A 127 1.75 22.35 0.30
N THR A 128 1.15 21.57 1.21
CA THR A 128 -0.24 21.75 1.61
C THR A 128 -0.42 22.84 2.67
N GLY A 129 0.62 23.13 3.43
CA GLY A 129 0.58 24.04 4.57
C GLY A 129 0.07 23.39 5.85
N ALA A 130 -0.03 22.07 5.92
CA ALA A 130 -0.41 21.32 7.12
C ALA A 130 0.67 21.48 8.21
N LYS A 131 0.27 21.87 9.42
CA LYS A 131 1.17 22.15 10.55
C LYS A 131 0.88 21.29 11.78
N GLY A 132 -0.10 20.41 11.70
CA GLY A 132 -0.44 19.44 12.73
C GLY A 132 0.61 18.31 12.81
N PRO A 133 0.26 17.17 13.44
CA PRO A 133 1.15 16.03 13.60
C PRO A 133 1.73 15.57 12.25
N ASN A 134 3.06 15.37 12.20
CA ASN A 134 3.77 14.95 10.99
C ASN A 134 4.71 13.80 11.32
N ASN A 135 4.51 12.65 10.68
CA ASN A 135 5.31 11.46 10.94
C ASN A 135 5.34 10.52 9.71
N CYS A 136 6.09 9.42 9.84
CA CYS A 136 6.23 8.40 8.82
C CYS A 136 6.25 7.02 9.48
N SER A 137 5.50 6.06 8.95
CA SER A 137 5.64 4.65 9.31
C SER A 137 6.66 3.97 8.39
N VAL A 138 7.60 3.24 8.99
CA VAL A 138 8.61 2.46 8.27
C VAL A 138 8.52 1.02 8.79
N THR A 139 7.62 0.23 8.19
CA THR A 139 7.32 -1.15 8.58
C THR A 139 7.27 -2.06 7.33
N ALA A 140 8.27 -1.89 6.48
CA ALA A 140 8.38 -2.60 5.20
C ALA A 140 7.07 -2.51 4.39
N CYS A 141 6.51 -3.65 3.96
CA CYS A 141 5.29 -3.68 3.14
C CYS A 141 4.03 -3.21 3.87
N ALA A 142 4.05 -3.13 5.21
CA ALA A 142 2.93 -2.66 6.01
C ALA A 142 2.94 -1.14 6.25
N SER A 143 3.95 -0.41 5.75
CA SER A 143 4.15 1.02 6.05
C SER A 143 2.94 1.89 5.74
N GLY A 144 2.31 1.72 4.58
CA GLY A 144 1.13 2.50 4.18
C GLY A 144 -0.10 2.19 5.02
N THR A 145 -0.33 0.93 5.33
CA THR A 145 -1.43 0.48 6.21
C THR A 145 -1.26 1.00 7.63
N ASN A 146 -0.04 0.89 8.19
CA ASN A 146 0.27 1.47 9.50
C ASN A 146 0.11 2.99 9.51
N ALA A 147 0.53 3.69 8.43
CA ALA A 147 0.39 5.14 8.34
C ALA A 147 -1.09 5.59 8.42
N ILE A 148 -2.00 4.86 7.76
CA ILE A 148 -3.45 5.11 7.84
C ILE A 148 -3.97 4.81 9.26
N GLY A 149 -3.57 3.69 9.84
CA GLY A 149 -3.96 3.32 11.20
C GLY A 149 -3.47 4.30 12.27
N GLU A 150 -2.22 4.75 12.17
CA GLU A 150 -1.67 5.76 13.10
C GLU A 150 -2.35 7.14 12.91
N ALA A 151 -2.70 7.50 11.68
CA ALA A 151 -3.47 8.72 11.41
C ALA A 151 -4.87 8.65 12.02
N LEU A 152 -5.55 7.49 11.98
CA LEU A 152 -6.79 7.24 12.71
C LEU A 152 -6.60 7.52 14.21
N ARG A 153 -5.55 6.96 14.82
CA ARG A 153 -5.26 7.18 16.26
C ARG A 153 -5.00 8.65 16.61
N VAL A 154 -4.37 9.40 15.72
CA VAL A 154 -4.16 10.85 15.88
C VAL A 154 -5.50 11.59 15.96
N ILE A 155 -6.44 11.26 15.08
CA ILE A 155 -7.78 11.88 15.06
C ILE A 155 -8.58 11.46 16.29
N GLU A 156 -8.61 10.19 16.64
CA GLU A 156 -9.32 9.68 17.84
C GLU A 156 -8.85 10.30 19.13
N ARG A 157 -7.56 10.62 19.25
CA ARG A 157 -7.02 11.35 20.41
C ARG A 157 -7.36 12.86 20.40
N GLY A 158 -7.91 13.37 19.31
CA GLY A 158 -8.18 14.80 19.15
C GLY A 158 -6.95 15.66 18.88
N ASP A 159 -5.83 15.06 18.46
CA ASP A 159 -4.59 15.78 18.15
C ASP A 159 -4.69 16.52 16.79
N ALA A 160 -5.50 16.03 15.88
CA ALA A 160 -5.84 16.64 14.59
C ALA A 160 -7.30 16.37 14.21
N ASP A 161 -7.88 17.22 13.36
CA ASP A 161 -9.19 16.97 12.75
C ASP A 161 -9.09 16.36 11.35
N VAL A 162 -7.95 16.57 10.69
CA VAL A 162 -7.68 16.08 9.33
C VAL A 162 -6.27 15.51 9.26
N MET A 163 -6.14 14.34 8.65
CA MET A 163 -4.85 13.70 8.37
C MET A 163 -4.73 13.33 6.89
N ILE A 164 -3.65 13.76 6.24
CA ILE A 164 -3.24 13.29 4.92
C ILE A 164 -2.42 12.02 5.17
N ALA A 165 -2.94 10.84 4.82
CA ALA A 165 -2.34 9.58 5.21
C ALA A 165 -2.35 8.53 4.08
N GLY A 166 -1.36 7.66 4.09
CA GLY A 166 -1.24 6.58 3.12
C GLY A 166 0.19 6.09 2.97
N GLY A 167 0.56 5.64 1.79
CA GLY A 167 1.89 5.12 1.52
C GLY A 167 2.40 5.48 0.13
N ALA A 168 3.72 5.54 -0.01
CA ALA A 168 4.40 5.78 -1.28
C ALA A 168 5.72 5.02 -1.35
N GLU A 169 6.04 4.48 -2.51
CA GLU A 169 7.31 3.80 -2.77
C GLU A 169 7.75 3.95 -4.22
N ALA A 170 9.06 4.10 -4.44
CA ALA A 170 9.69 4.10 -5.76
C ALA A 170 10.90 3.15 -5.78
N PRO A 171 10.65 1.82 -5.70
CA PRO A 171 11.72 0.85 -5.47
C PRO A 171 12.41 0.39 -6.76
N ILE A 172 11.95 0.82 -7.94
CA ILE A 172 12.47 0.33 -9.22
C ILE A 172 13.77 1.05 -9.55
N THR A 173 14.85 0.58 -8.93
CA THR A 173 16.24 1.05 -9.08
C THR A 173 17.16 -0.16 -9.17
N ASN A 174 18.38 -0.01 -9.74
CA ASN A 174 19.31 -1.13 -9.86
C ASN A 174 19.64 -1.75 -8.50
N LEU A 175 19.90 -0.94 -7.49
CA LEU A 175 20.32 -1.41 -6.17
C LEU A 175 19.19 -2.17 -5.45
N ALA A 176 17.98 -1.61 -5.42
CA ALA A 176 16.85 -2.27 -4.76
C ALA A 176 16.43 -3.54 -5.52
N PHE A 177 16.41 -3.48 -6.86
CA PHE A 177 16.10 -4.64 -7.70
C PHE A 177 17.11 -5.77 -7.48
N ALA A 178 18.42 -5.46 -7.46
CA ALA A 178 19.47 -6.44 -7.14
C ALA A 178 19.30 -7.04 -5.75
N GLY A 179 18.94 -6.23 -4.74
CA GLY A 179 18.71 -6.69 -3.37
C GLY A 179 17.56 -7.69 -3.27
N PHE A 180 16.43 -7.42 -3.92
CA PHE A 180 15.29 -8.34 -3.93
C PHE A 180 15.54 -9.58 -4.80
N CYS A 181 16.31 -9.49 -5.89
CA CYS A 181 16.78 -10.66 -6.64
C CYS A 181 17.68 -11.55 -5.78
N ALA A 182 18.63 -10.97 -5.03
CA ALA A 182 19.51 -11.70 -4.12
C ALA A 182 18.73 -12.42 -2.99
N ASN A 183 17.63 -11.81 -2.54
CA ASN A 183 16.72 -12.40 -1.56
C ASN A 183 15.83 -13.51 -2.15
N LYS A 184 15.77 -13.63 -3.49
CA LYS A 184 14.90 -14.60 -4.21
C LYS A 184 13.41 -14.43 -3.89
N ALA A 185 12.98 -13.22 -3.58
CA ALA A 185 11.58 -12.92 -3.24
C ALA A 185 10.73 -12.55 -4.47
N MET A 186 11.36 -12.16 -5.58
CA MET A 186 10.67 -11.77 -6.82
C MET A 186 10.47 -12.94 -7.77
N SER A 187 9.38 -12.85 -8.54
CA SER A 187 9.08 -13.81 -9.61
C SER A 187 10.16 -13.80 -10.67
N THR A 188 10.56 -14.98 -11.11
CA THR A 188 11.45 -15.20 -12.27
C THR A 188 10.71 -15.52 -13.55
N ASN A 189 9.39 -15.46 -13.50
CA ASN A 189 8.55 -15.58 -14.69
C ASN A 189 8.59 -14.27 -15.50
N HIS A 190 9.01 -14.36 -16.74
CA HIS A 190 9.19 -13.21 -17.63
C HIS A 190 7.93 -12.79 -18.38
N ASP A 191 6.86 -13.56 -18.26
CA ASP A 191 5.60 -13.25 -18.91
C ASP A 191 4.74 -12.33 -18.03
N PRO A 192 4.50 -11.07 -18.45
CA PRO A 192 3.67 -10.14 -17.69
C PRO A 192 2.26 -10.66 -17.39
N GLU A 193 1.73 -11.51 -18.26
CA GLU A 193 0.37 -12.06 -18.14
C GLU A 193 0.26 -13.19 -17.10
N THR A 194 1.38 -13.61 -16.51
CA THR A 194 1.38 -14.72 -15.55
C THR A 194 2.38 -14.56 -14.40
N ALA A 195 3.16 -13.47 -14.36
CA ALA A 195 4.19 -13.29 -13.35
C ALA A 195 3.62 -13.03 -11.95
N SER A 196 2.62 -12.14 -11.82
CA SER A 196 1.91 -11.94 -10.56
C SER A 196 0.61 -12.73 -10.59
N ARG A 197 0.57 -13.80 -9.79
CA ARG A 197 -0.58 -14.75 -9.71
C ARG A 197 -0.82 -15.18 -8.27
N PRO A 198 -1.30 -14.25 -7.43
CA PRO A 198 -1.58 -14.56 -6.03
C PRO A 198 -2.46 -15.82 -5.89
N PHE A 199 -2.11 -16.67 -4.91
CA PHE A 199 -2.79 -17.92 -4.56
C PHE A 199 -2.69 -19.06 -5.59
N ASP A 200 -2.14 -18.81 -6.80
CA ASP A 200 -1.96 -19.83 -7.84
C ASP A 200 -0.86 -20.83 -7.46
N GLU A 201 -1.03 -22.10 -7.85
CA GLU A 201 -0.04 -23.16 -7.57
C GLU A 201 1.32 -22.91 -8.24
N GLY A 202 1.33 -22.22 -9.38
CA GLY A 202 2.55 -21.91 -10.13
C GLY A 202 3.25 -20.63 -9.72
N ARG A 203 2.77 -19.90 -8.67
CA ARG A 203 3.39 -18.65 -8.20
C ARG A 203 4.80 -18.91 -7.69
N ASP A 204 5.71 -17.98 -7.94
CA ASP A 204 7.14 -18.13 -7.62
C ASP A 204 7.78 -16.91 -6.96
N GLY A 205 7.02 -15.83 -6.74
CA GLY A 205 7.51 -14.59 -6.12
C GLY A 205 6.63 -13.40 -6.48
N PHE A 206 6.87 -12.27 -5.84
CA PHE A 206 6.16 -11.04 -6.15
C PHE A 206 6.73 -10.33 -7.38
N VAL A 207 5.93 -9.51 -8.04
CA VAL A 207 6.36 -8.55 -9.06
C VAL A 207 6.48 -7.18 -8.41
N MET A 208 7.64 -6.52 -8.54
CA MET A 208 7.85 -5.19 -7.96
C MET A 208 6.98 -4.14 -8.69
N GLY A 209 6.27 -3.33 -7.91
CA GLY A 209 5.51 -2.17 -8.38
C GLY A 209 5.97 -0.89 -7.70
N GLU A 210 5.43 0.25 -8.14
CA GLU A 210 5.72 1.57 -7.57
C GLU A 210 4.48 2.46 -7.59
N GLY A 211 4.48 3.51 -6.78
CA GLY A 211 3.40 4.50 -6.75
C GLY A 211 3.05 4.98 -5.36
N ALA A 212 1.89 5.61 -5.25
CA ALA A 212 1.34 6.10 -3.99
C ALA A 212 -0.18 5.94 -3.93
N GLY A 213 -0.69 5.69 -2.72
CA GLY A 213 -2.10 5.77 -2.39
C GLY A 213 -2.29 6.65 -1.16
N ILE A 214 -3.01 7.76 -1.31
CA ILE A 214 -3.21 8.76 -0.26
C ILE A 214 -4.70 8.98 -0.02
N LEU A 215 -5.06 9.02 1.25
CA LEU A 215 -6.40 9.30 1.76
C LEU A 215 -6.39 10.58 2.57
N ILE A 216 -7.51 11.28 2.60
CA ILE A 216 -7.82 12.29 3.59
C ILE A 216 -8.70 11.63 4.64
N LEU A 217 -8.14 11.41 5.83
CA LEU A 217 -8.90 11.02 7.02
C LEU A 217 -9.38 12.29 7.71
N GLU A 218 -10.62 12.29 8.12
CA GLU A 218 -11.24 13.47 8.72
C GLU A 218 -12.14 13.03 9.88
N GLU A 219 -12.13 13.80 10.96
CA GLU A 219 -13.04 13.61 12.07
C GLU A 219 -14.48 13.73 11.58
N TYR A 220 -15.35 12.84 12.05
CA TYR A 220 -16.70 12.65 11.51
C TYR A 220 -17.56 13.92 11.57
N GLU A 221 -17.65 14.55 12.73
CA GLU A 221 -18.48 15.76 12.91
C GLU A 221 -17.91 16.94 12.11
N HIS A 222 -16.60 17.03 11.98
CA HIS A 222 -15.94 18.03 11.13
C HIS A 222 -16.31 17.81 9.66
N ALA A 223 -16.27 16.56 9.18
CA ALA A 223 -16.63 16.20 7.79
C ALA A 223 -18.09 16.52 7.50
N VAL A 224 -19.01 16.13 8.39
CA VAL A 224 -20.45 16.38 8.27
C VAL A 224 -20.76 17.87 8.29
N ALA A 225 -20.15 18.63 9.21
CA ALA A 225 -20.40 20.06 9.37
C ALA A 225 -20.04 20.88 8.11
N ARG A 226 -19.05 20.45 7.33
CA ARG A 226 -18.68 21.10 6.06
C ARG A 226 -19.34 20.49 4.83
N GLY A 227 -20.18 19.45 4.99
CA GLY A 227 -20.84 18.75 3.89
C GLY A 227 -19.87 17.95 3.01
N ALA A 228 -18.85 17.33 3.62
CA ALA A 228 -17.88 16.52 2.92
C ALA A 228 -18.53 15.30 2.24
N LYS A 229 -17.99 14.90 1.10
CA LYS A 229 -18.29 13.58 0.53
C LYS A 229 -17.53 12.53 1.29
N ILE A 230 -18.24 11.71 2.06
CA ILE A 230 -17.64 10.61 2.82
C ILE A 230 -17.70 9.33 1.96
N TYR A 231 -16.57 8.67 1.77
CA TYR A 231 -16.46 7.42 1.01
C TYR A 231 -16.69 6.18 1.87
N ALA A 232 -16.11 6.18 3.08
CA ALA A 232 -16.22 5.10 4.05
C ALA A 232 -15.78 5.62 5.43
N GLU A 233 -16.01 4.81 6.47
CA GLU A 233 -15.44 5.03 7.80
C GLU A 233 -14.23 4.10 7.98
N VAL A 234 -13.13 4.60 8.55
CA VAL A 234 -12.05 3.76 9.05
C VAL A 234 -12.42 3.35 10.46
N SER A 235 -12.88 2.11 10.64
CA SER A 235 -13.54 1.67 11.87
C SER A 235 -12.63 0.89 12.80
N GLY A 236 -11.52 0.33 12.31
CA GLY A 236 -10.62 -0.44 13.16
C GLY A 236 -9.24 -0.59 12.57
N TYR A 237 -8.27 -0.74 13.45
CA TYR A 237 -6.87 -0.91 13.13
C TYR A 237 -6.22 -1.92 14.07
N GLY A 238 -5.52 -2.90 13.51
CA GLY A 238 -4.72 -3.87 14.24
C GLY A 238 -3.29 -3.91 13.71
N LEU A 239 -2.32 -4.01 14.60
CA LEU A 239 -0.91 -4.19 14.26
C LEU A 239 -0.26 -5.19 15.21
N THR A 240 0.58 -6.06 14.68
CA THR A 240 1.28 -7.09 15.43
C THR A 240 2.66 -7.37 14.85
N ALA A 241 3.44 -8.14 15.57
CA ALA A 241 4.72 -8.67 15.09
C ALA A 241 4.71 -10.20 15.17
N ASP A 242 5.34 -10.86 14.19
CA ASP A 242 5.55 -12.31 14.20
C ASP A 242 6.59 -12.73 15.24
N ALA A 243 7.59 -11.90 15.48
CA ALA A 243 8.77 -12.23 16.31
C ALA A 243 9.44 -13.55 15.91
N TYR A 244 9.48 -13.85 14.62
CA TYR A 244 9.92 -15.14 14.09
C TYR A 244 11.22 -15.06 13.26
N HIS A 245 11.18 -14.35 12.10
CA HIS A 245 12.31 -14.29 11.18
C HIS A 245 12.35 -12.96 10.44
N ILE A 246 13.53 -12.56 9.94
CA ILE A 246 13.72 -11.26 9.27
C ILE A 246 12.93 -11.11 7.97
N THR A 247 12.69 -12.19 7.22
CA THR A 247 11.98 -12.15 5.93
C THR A 247 10.87 -13.19 5.80
N ALA A 248 10.98 -14.34 6.48
CA ALA A 248 9.97 -15.38 6.43
C ALA A 248 8.83 -15.06 7.42
N PRO A 249 7.56 -15.21 7.01
CA PRO A 249 6.43 -15.10 7.92
C PRO A 249 6.40 -16.27 8.92
N ASP A 250 5.70 -16.08 10.04
CA ASP A 250 5.45 -17.14 11.01
C ASP A 250 4.72 -18.31 10.33
N PRO A 251 5.20 -19.58 10.49
CA PRO A 251 4.64 -20.74 9.81
C PRO A 251 3.20 -21.08 10.22
N ASP A 252 2.73 -20.51 11.32
CA ASP A 252 1.35 -20.66 11.77
C ASP A 252 0.43 -19.53 11.28
N GLY A 253 1.00 -18.45 10.70
CA GLY A 253 0.26 -17.28 10.29
C GLY A 253 -0.33 -16.48 11.47
N ASP A 254 0.19 -16.71 12.67
CA ASP A 254 -0.36 -16.16 13.92
C ASP A 254 -0.33 -14.63 13.95
N GLY A 255 0.75 -14.01 13.49
CA GLY A 255 0.87 -12.55 13.48
C GLY A 255 -0.22 -11.88 12.65
N GLY A 256 -0.44 -12.37 11.42
CA GLY A 256 -1.51 -11.87 10.56
C GLY A 256 -2.91 -12.11 11.15
N ALA A 257 -3.14 -13.29 11.72
CA ALA A 257 -4.39 -13.60 12.40
C ALA A 257 -4.67 -12.64 13.57
N ARG A 258 -3.68 -12.41 14.43
CA ARG A 258 -3.81 -11.45 15.55
C ARG A 258 -4.04 -10.00 15.08
N ALA A 259 -3.43 -9.58 13.98
CA ALA A 259 -3.64 -8.25 13.41
C ALA A 259 -5.10 -8.09 12.94
N MET A 260 -5.64 -9.07 12.21
CA MET A 260 -7.04 -9.07 11.79
C MET A 260 -7.99 -9.10 12.99
N ALA A 261 -7.76 -9.98 13.96
CA ALA A 261 -8.60 -10.09 15.16
C ALA A 261 -8.59 -8.76 15.97
N MET A 262 -7.43 -8.12 16.09
CA MET A 262 -7.30 -6.82 16.76
C MET A 262 -8.08 -5.73 16.02
N ALA A 263 -7.98 -5.66 14.69
CA ALA A 263 -8.71 -4.67 13.89
C ALA A 263 -10.24 -4.87 13.99
N ILE A 264 -10.71 -6.11 13.97
CA ILE A 264 -12.12 -6.49 14.16
C ILE A 264 -12.61 -6.08 15.56
N GLN A 265 -11.82 -6.38 16.59
CA GLN A 265 -12.13 -5.99 17.96
C GLN A 265 -12.18 -4.47 18.12
N ASP A 266 -11.23 -3.76 17.54
CA ASP A 266 -11.14 -2.29 17.57
C ASP A 266 -12.35 -1.64 16.87
N ALA A 267 -12.83 -2.25 15.77
CA ALA A 267 -14.05 -1.84 15.10
C ALA A 267 -15.34 -2.14 15.90
N GLY A 268 -15.27 -2.87 17.01
CA GLY A 268 -16.42 -3.27 17.82
C GLY A 268 -17.38 -4.24 17.12
N ILE A 269 -16.88 -5.03 16.19
CA ILE A 269 -17.66 -6.00 15.40
C ILE A 269 -17.23 -7.44 15.66
N THR A 270 -17.95 -8.39 15.10
CA THR A 270 -17.56 -9.81 15.08
C THR A 270 -17.05 -10.20 13.67
N PRO A 271 -16.29 -11.28 13.52
CA PRO A 271 -15.80 -11.74 12.22
C PRO A 271 -16.91 -11.90 11.16
N GLU A 272 -18.09 -12.32 11.56
CA GLU A 272 -19.24 -12.55 10.66
C GLU A 272 -19.76 -11.29 9.98
N ALA A 273 -19.44 -10.12 10.53
CA ALA A 273 -19.83 -8.84 9.93
C ALA A 273 -18.96 -8.44 8.71
N VAL A 274 -17.79 -9.08 8.55
CA VAL A 274 -16.86 -8.81 7.46
C VAL A 274 -17.29 -9.59 6.22
N GLY A 275 -17.52 -8.89 5.12
CA GLY A 275 -17.90 -9.49 3.83
C GLY A 275 -16.76 -9.68 2.84
N TYR A 276 -15.67 -8.89 2.99
CA TYR A 276 -14.58 -8.86 2.02
C TYR A 276 -13.22 -8.59 2.67
N ILE A 277 -12.19 -9.22 2.13
CA ILE A 277 -10.79 -8.99 2.48
C ILE A 277 -9.98 -8.67 1.23
N ASN A 278 -9.38 -7.48 1.18
CA ASN A 278 -8.27 -7.19 0.28
C ASN A 278 -7.00 -7.76 0.93
N ALA A 279 -6.56 -8.90 0.44
CA ALA A 279 -5.45 -9.63 1.01
C ALA A 279 -4.11 -8.99 0.68
N HIS A 280 -3.11 -9.25 1.51
CA HIS A 280 -1.73 -8.95 1.15
C HIS A 280 -1.31 -9.67 -0.13
N GLY A 281 -1.60 -10.95 -0.27
CA GLY A 281 -1.62 -11.71 -1.52
C GLY A 281 -0.49 -11.38 -2.48
N THR A 282 0.77 -11.66 -2.10
CA THR A 282 1.96 -11.18 -2.83
C THR A 282 2.35 -12.03 -4.03
N SER A 283 1.72 -13.17 -4.24
CA SER A 283 2.18 -14.18 -5.23
C SER A 283 3.49 -14.87 -4.83
N THR A 284 3.86 -14.82 -3.54
CA THR A 284 5.01 -15.59 -3.04
C THR A 284 4.57 -16.96 -2.54
N PRO A 285 5.43 -17.98 -2.64
CA PRO A 285 5.05 -19.35 -2.25
C PRO A 285 4.54 -19.46 -0.81
N MET A 286 5.13 -18.73 0.14
CA MET A 286 4.80 -18.86 1.56
C MET A 286 3.66 -17.92 2.00
N ASN A 287 3.71 -16.64 1.63
CA ASN A 287 2.76 -15.65 2.13
C ASN A 287 1.31 -16.06 1.87
N ASP A 288 0.99 -16.47 0.65
CA ASP A 288 -0.39 -16.66 0.22
C ASP A 288 -1.07 -17.84 0.96
N ILE A 289 -0.32 -18.91 1.23
CA ILE A 289 -0.79 -20.03 2.05
C ILE A 289 -0.97 -19.60 3.51
N LEU A 290 0.01 -18.88 4.07
CA LEU A 290 -0.04 -18.50 5.49
C LEU A 290 -1.09 -17.44 5.77
N GLU A 291 -1.31 -16.51 4.84
CA GLU A 291 -2.42 -15.56 4.93
C GLU A 291 -3.79 -16.27 4.85
N THR A 292 -3.94 -17.23 3.94
CA THR A 292 -5.15 -18.09 3.89
C THR A 292 -5.37 -18.80 5.22
N LYS A 293 -4.30 -19.39 5.81
CA LYS A 293 -4.36 -20.03 7.14
C LYS A 293 -4.75 -19.04 8.24
N ALA A 294 -4.21 -17.83 8.21
CA ALA A 294 -4.55 -16.76 9.15
C ALA A 294 -6.03 -16.35 9.05
N ILE A 295 -6.56 -16.24 7.83
CA ILE A 295 -7.99 -15.97 7.59
C ILE A 295 -8.85 -17.10 8.18
N HIS A 296 -8.53 -18.36 7.91
CA HIS A 296 -9.24 -19.49 8.53
C HIS A 296 -9.19 -19.46 10.06
N SER A 297 -8.06 -19.10 10.64
CA SER A 297 -7.90 -19.00 12.10
C SER A 297 -8.84 -17.96 12.73
N VAL A 298 -9.06 -16.83 12.06
CA VAL A 298 -9.91 -15.74 12.56
C VAL A 298 -11.39 -15.98 12.29
N PHE A 299 -11.73 -16.49 11.11
CA PHE A 299 -13.10 -16.57 10.61
C PHE A 299 -13.72 -17.95 10.72
N GLY A 300 -12.93 -19.00 11.00
CA GLY A 300 -13.45 -20.38 11.14
C GLY A 300 -14.24 -20.82 9.90
N GLU A 301 -15.42 -21.37 10.10
CA GLU A 301 -16.31 -21.80 9.00
C GLU A 301 -16.81 -20.62 8.13
N GLN A 302 -16.85 -19.43 8.68
CA GLN A 302 -17.23 -18.21 7.95
C GLN A 302 -16.20 -17.84 6.85
N ALA A 303 -14.95 -18.30 6.96
CA ALA A 303 -13.91 -18.05 5.96
C ALA A 303 -14.34 -18.49 4.54
N LYS A 304 -15.15 -19.54 4.42
CA LYS A 304 -15.69 -20.04 3.14
C LYS A 304 -16.75 -19.15 2.51
N GLN A 305 -17.29 -18.19 3.26
CA GLN A 305 -18.29 -17.23 2.79
C GLN A 305 -17.67 -15.85 2.50
N LEU A 306 -16.41 -15.65 2.92
CA LEU A 306 -15.68 -14.43 2.65
C LEU A 306 -15.28 -14.35 1.18
N VAL A 307 -15.39 -13.15 0.63
CA VAL A 307 -14.79 -12.82 -0.65
C VAL A 307 -13.41 -12.25 -0.39
N VAL A 308 -12.40 -12.79 -1.05
CA VAL A 308 -10.99 -12.40 -0.90
C VAL A 308 -10.42 -12.05 -2.28
N ASN A 309 -9.56 -11.07 -2.38
CA ASN A 309 -8.81 -10.83 -3.59
C ASN A 309 -7.41 -10.27 -3.30
N SER A 310 -6.61 -10.15 -4.34
CA SER A 310 -5.34 -9.42 -4.28
C SER A 310 -5.23 -8.42 -5.43
N THR A 311 -5.16 -7.14 -5.10
CA THR A 311 -4.90 -6.05 -6.04
C THR A 311 -3.53 -6.19 -6.71
N LYS A 312 -2.58 -6.85 -6.04
CA LYS A 312 -1.23 -7.09 -6.55
C LYS A 312 -1.18 -7.99 -7.79
N SER A 313 -2.23 -8.73 -8.07
CA SER A 313 -2.34 -9.48 -9.33
C SER A 313 -2.26 -8.57 -10.57
N MET A 314 -2.73 -7.31 -10.44
CA MET A 314 -2.80 -6.33 -11.52
C MET A 314 -1.70 -5.28 -11.50
N ILE A 315 -1.23 -4.88 -10.32
CA ILE A 315 -0.31 -3.73 -10.18
C ILE A 315 1.07 -4.11 -9.64
N GLY A 316 1.29 -5.38 -9.27
CA GLY A 316 2.47 -5.79 -8.55
C GLY A 316 2.45 -5.33 -7.08
N HIS A 317 3.59 -5.49 -6.42
CA HIS A 317 3.77 -5.15 -5.01
C HIS A 317 4.50 -3.82 -4.85
N LEU A 318 3.79 -2.79 -4.39
CA LEU A 318 4.33 -1.44 -4.20
C LEU A 318 5.07 -1.27 -2.86
N LEU A 319 5.44 -2.35 -2.19
CA LEU A 319 6.11 -2.32 -0.88
C LEU A 319 5.39 -1.39 0.11
N GLY A 320 6.06 -0.35 0.62
CA GLY A 320 5.46 0.59 1.55
C GLY A 320 4.30 1.43 0.99
N GLY A 321 4.19 1.55 -0.33
CA GLY A 321 3.05 2.20 -1.00
C GLY A 321 1.80 1.32 -1.11
N ALA A 322 1.95 -0.01 -1.01
CA ALA A 322 0.89 -0.97 -1.27
C ALA A 322 -0.36 -0.73 -0.41
N GLY A 323 -0.20 -0.57 0.90
CA GLY A 323 -1.33 -0.42 1.82
C GLY A 323 -2.20 0.81 1.55
N GLY A 324 -1.62 1.91 1.06
CA GLY A 324 -2.38 3.09 0.66
C GLY A 324 -3.26 2.85 -0.55
N VAL A 325 -2.71 2.21 -1.58
CA VAL A 325 -3.44 1.88 -2.82
C VAL A 325 -4.52 0.83 -2.56
N GLU A 326 -4.21 -0.19 -1.77
CA GLU A 326 -5.14 -1.26 -1.39
C GLU A 326 -6.28 -0.76 -0.50
N ALA A 327 -6.02 0.19 0.40
CA ALA A 327 -7.06 0.88 1.16
C ALA A 327 -8.05 1.61 0.24
N ILE A 328 -7.56 2.32 -0.78
CA ILE A 328 -8.40 2.98 -1.78
C ILE A 328 -9.25 1.96 -2.55
N ALA A 329 -8.65 0.86 -2.98
CA ALA A 329 -9.37 -0.22 -3.67
C ALA A 329 -10.47 -0.83 -2.79
N THR A 330 -10.17 -1.06 -1.50
CA THR A 330 -11.12 -1.59 -0.52
C THR A 330 -12.29 -0.63 -0.27
N ILE A 331 -12.01 0.67 -0.09
CA ILE A 331 -13.03 1.72 0.08
C ILE A 331 -13.92 1.81 -1.16
N LYS A 332 -13.33 1.76 -2.35
CA LYS A 332 -14.09 1.77 -3.61
C LYS A 332 -14.96 0.53 -3.76
N SER A 333 -14.48 -0.62 -3.32
CA SER A 333 -15.28 -1.86 -3.30
C SER A 333 -16.49 -1.74 -2.37
N LEU A 334 -16.31 -1.17 -1.17
CA LEU A 334 -17.41 -0.90 -0.25
C LEU A 334 -18.42 0.09 -0.82
N GLN A 335 -17.95 1.18 -1.42
CA GLN A 335 -18.80 2.23 -1.97
C GLN A 335 -19.68 1.70 -3.12
N GLU A 336 -19.10 0.93 -4.05
CA GLU A 336 -19.79 0.41 -5.23
C GLU A 336 -20.37 -0.99 -5.03
N GLN A 337 -20.19 -1.60 -3.85
CA GLN A 337 -20.59 -2.99 -3.55
C GLN A 337 -20.09 -3.96 -4.62
N THR A 338 -18.86 -3.73 -5.08
CA THR A 338 -18.24 -4.48 -6.17
C THR A 338 -16.79 -4.81 -5.81
N VAL A 339 -16.42 -6.08 -5.84
CA VAL A 339 -15.07 -6.54 -5.61
C VAL A 339 -14.39 -6.82 -6.95
N HIS A 340 -13.21 -6.25 -7.18
CA HIS A 340 -12.43 -6.49 -8.39
C HIS A 340 -11.79 -7.89 -8.40
N PRO A 341 -11.45 -8.46 -9.56
CA PRO A 341 -10.90 -9.81 -9.63
C PRO A 341 -9.46 -9.90 -9.10
N THR A 342 -9.08 -11.11 -8.74
CA THR A 342 -7.68 -11.57 -8.74
C THR A 342 -7.41 -12.18 -10.11
N ILE A 343 -6.62 -11.50 -10.94
CA ILE A 343 -6.29 -12.02 -12.26
C ILE A 343 -5.14 -13.04 -12.18
N HIS A 344 -4.97 -13.85 -13.22
CA HIS A 344 -3.92 -14.87 -13.43
C HIS A 344 -3.96 -16.08 -12.47
N LEU A 345 -4.90 -16.14 -11.55
CA LEU A 345 -5.16 -17.33 -10.73
C LEU A 345 -5.94 -18.35 -11.57
N LYS A 346 -5.27 -19.41 -11.99
CA LYS A 346 -5.84 -20.49 -12.80
C LYS A 346 -6.16 -21.72 -11.96
N GLN A 347 -5.26 -22.08 -11.06
CA GLN A 347 -5.40 -23.20 -10.15
C GLN A 347 -4.90 -22.81 -8.76
N PRO A 348 -5.78 -22.70 -7.77
CA PRO A 348 -5.37 -22.44 -6.41
C PRO A 348 -4.41 -23.51 -5.90
N SER A 349 -3.35 -23.11 -5.19
CA SER A 349 -2.44 -24.07 -4.58
C SER A 349 -3.09 -24.78 -3.39
N GLU A 350 -2.57 -25.93 -3.03
CA GLU A 350 -2.99 -26.64 -1.82
C GLU A 350 -2.88 -25.69 -0.60
N GLY A 351 -3.95 -25.60 0.18
CA GLY A 351 -4.07 -24.68 1.32
C GLY A 351 -4.56 -23.26 0.97
N CYS A 352 -4.79 -22.96 -0.31
CA CYS A 352 -5.44 -21.73 -0.77
C CYS A 352 -6.85 -22.07 -1.27
N ASP A 353 -7.83 -22.17 -0.35
CA ASP A 353 -9.16 -22.72 -0.60
C ASP A 353 -10.30 -21.72 -0.36
N LEU A 354 -9.99 -20.41 -0.41
CA LEU A 354 -10.98 -19.34 -0.28
C LEU A 354 -11.55 -18.91 -1.63
N ASP A 355 -12.56 -18.04 -1.61
CA ASP A 355 -13.14 -17.43 -2.81
C ASP A 355 -12.32 -16.20 -3.24
N TYR A 356 -11.42 -16.37 -4.20
CA TYR A 356 -10.47 -15.33 -4.64
C TYR A 356 -10.95 -14.45 -5.80
N VAL A 357 -12.20 -14.52 -6.20
CA VAL A 357 -12.81 -13.71 -7.28
C VAL A 357 -12.05 -13.84 -8.61
N THR A 358 -12.14 -14.99 -9.27
CA THR A 358 -11.38 -15.27 -10.50
C THR A 358 -12.15 -14.98 -11.80
N GLU A 359 -13.45 -14.86 -11.76
CA GLU A 359 -14.33 -14.78 -12.93
C GLU A 359 -14.61 -13.34 -13.42
N GLY A 360 -13.88 -12.37 -12.91
CA GLY A 360 -14.12 -10.94 -13.15
C GLY A 360 -14.71 -10.25 -11.92
N SER A 361 -15.00 -8.96 -12.03
CA SER A 361 -15.60 -8.21 -10.92
C SER A 361 -16.94 -8.78 -10.51
N ARG A 362 -17.19 -8.80 -9.20
CA ARG A 362 -18.41 -9.39 -8.62
C ARG A 362 -19.11 -8.39 -7.72
N HIS A 363 -20.43 -8.33 -7.83
CA HIS A 363 -21.27 -7.62 -6.86
C HIS A 363 -21.32 -8.39 -5.55
N VAL A 364 -21.01 -7.72 -4.44
CA VAL A 364 -21.00 -8.29 -3.08
C VAL A 364 -21.63 -7.28 -2.14
N GLU A 365 -22.76 -7.65 -1.53
CA GLU A 365 -23.34 -6.83 -0.46
C GLU A 365 -22.48 -6.97 0.81
N MET A 366 -21.94 -5.84 1.29
CA MET A 366 -21.05 -5.82 2.45
C MET A 366 -21.15 -4.51 3.20
N THR A 367 -21.07 -4.60 4.52
CA THR A 367 -20.99 -3.44 5.41
C THR A 367 -19.55 -3.17 5.84
N TYR A 368 -18.77 -4.22 6.06
CA TYR A 368 -17.38 -4.11 6.50
C TYR A 368 -16.45 -4.87 5.56
N ALA A 369 -15.27 -4.30 5.36
CA ALA A 369 -14.19 -4.92 4.60
C ALA A 369 -12.86 -4.72 5.33
N LEU A 370 -11.92 -5.67 5.15
CA LEU A 370 -10.56 -5.59 5.65
C LEU A 370 -9.58 -5.32 4.52
N SER A 371 -8.47 -4.65 4.86
CA SER A 371 -7.26 -4.57 4.05
C SER A 371 -6.06 -5.01 4.88
N ASN A 372 -5.34 -6.03 4.42
CA ASN A 372 -4.21 -6.64 5.13
C ASN A 372 -2.87 -6.26 4.50
N SER A 373 -1.87 -6.06 5.34
CA SER A 373 -0.47 -5.94 4.92
C SER A 373 0.43 -6.75 5.85
N LEU A 374 1.27 -7.60 5.25
CA LEU A 374 2.22 -8.46 5.96
C LEU A 374 3.62 -8.13 5.44
N GLY A 375 4.50 -7.62 6.30
CA GLY A 375 5.80 -7.07 5.90
C GLY A 375 6.98 -7.86 6.41
N PHE A 376 8.11 -7.76 5.72
CA PHE A 376 9.40 -8.23 6.21
C PHE A 376 9.67 -7.68 7.61
N GLY A 377 10.36 -8.46 8.45
CA GLY A 377 10.50 -8.18 9.88
C GLY A 377 9.30 -8.66 10.72
N GLY A 378 8.32 -9.32 10.10
CA GLY A 378 7.11 -9.79 10.75
C GLY A 378 6.14 -8.67 11.12
N HIS A 379 6.16 -7.56 10.38
CA HIS A 379 5.21 -6.45 10.58
C HIS A 379 3.87 -6.78 9.93
N ASN A 380 2.82 -6.94 10.73
CA ASN A 380 1.47 -7.20 10.26
C ASN A 380 0.55 -6.05 10.61
N ALA A 381 -0.26 -5.62 9.67
CA ALA A 381 -1.26 -4.58 9.87
C ALA A 381 -2.56 -4.92 9.14
N SER A 382 -3.69 -4.62 9.76
CA SER A 382 -5.02 -4.76 9.20
C SER A 382 -5.85 -3.52 9.48
N LEU A 383 -6.60 -3.05 8.48
CA LEU A 383 -7.58 -1.98 8.61
C LEU A 383 -8.97 -2.53 8.35
N VAL A 384 -9.93 -2.12 9.15
CA VAL A 384 -11.37 -2.34 8.93
C VAL A 384 -11.98 -1.05 8.41
N PHE A 385 -12.63 -1.14 7.26
CA PHE A 385 -13.45 -0.09 6.69
C PHE A 385 -14.92 -0.45 6.77
N LYS A 386 -15.75 0.54 7.09
CA LYS A 386 -17.20 0.39 7.12
C LYS A 386 -17.82 1.24 6.01
N ARG A 387 -18.81 0.69 5.34
CA ARG A 387 -19.63 1.41 4.36
C ARG A 387 -20.28 2.60 5.03
N TYR A 388 -20.15 3.78 4.41
CA TYR A 388 -20.87 4.95 4.84
C TYR A 388 -22.28 4.95 4.24
N GLU A 389 -23.27 5.15 5.08
CA GLU A 389 -24.67 5.34 4.72
C GLU A 389 -25.06 6.75 5.14
N ALA A 390 -25.43 7.60 4.14
CA ALA A 390 -25.76 9.00 4.35
C ALA A 390 -27.15 9.19 5.00
#